data_6b2b5f9bb7e67811f85a4824a4c15bc7
#
_entry.id   6b2b5f9bb7e67811f85a4824a4c15bc7
#
_cell.length_a   1.000
_cell.length_b   1.000
_cell.length_c   1.000
_cell.angle_alpha   90.00
_cell.angle_beta   90.00
_cell.angle_gamma   90.00
#
_symmetry.space_group_name_H-M   'P 1'
#
loop_
_entity.id
_entity.type
_entity.pdbx_description
1 polymer ?
#
loop_
_entity_poly.entity_id
_entity_poly.type
_entity_poly.pdbx_seq_one_letter_code
_entity_poly.pdbx_strand_id
1 'polypeptide(L)'
;MATDPREIYRLRHRPPSEKLVDTSFKQGAVLMASVVALVLFAILLIVFTGSLDSMERYGWRFLVTSSWNPVDDRYGAFTAIYGTLVTSLLSLLIAVPLGVGTAIFITESFIPKRLREIIGVMVELLAAIPSVVLGLWAIFVLEPAIRPLLIWLHTTFSAVPFFSTEPLGPGMTPAILVLVVMILPIITAISRDSLNQVPMRLRQAAYGIGSTRWSAIIHVILPASISGIVGGVMLALGRAMGETMAVTMIIGNSNTFSWSLLAPGNTIAAMLANQFGEADGSQVSSLMYAAFILIILTLMVNILAQWMVKRLSLKY
;
A
#
# COMPACT_ATOMS: atom_id res chain seq x y z
N MET A 1 43.12 -41.08 6.07
CA MET A 1 41.84 -41.71 6.43
C MET A 1 40.74 -40.79 5.94
N ALA A 2 40.19 -41.06 4.76
CA ALA A 2 39.09 -40.25 4.18
C ALA A 2 37.80 -40.74 4.81
N THR A 3 37.17 -39.92 5.62
CA THR A 3 35.83 -40.17 6.17
C THR A 3 34.83 -40.07 5.01
N ASP A 4 34.09 -41.17 4.79
CA ASP A 4 33.05 -41.27 3.76
C ASP A 4 32.06 -40.10 3.93
N PRO A 5 31.80 -39.23 2.90
CA PRO A 5 30.84 -38.15 2.97
C PRO A 5 29.42 -38.62 3.33
N ARG A 6 29.13 -39.92 3.21
CA ARG A 6 27.83 -40.52 3.56
C ARG A 6 27.63 -40.69 5.07
N GLU A 7 28.67 -40.64 5.90
CA GLU A 7 28.52 -40.69 7.36
C GLU A 7 28.05 -39.39 7.97
N ILE A 8 28.22 -38.26 7.29
CA ILE A 8 27.80 -36.95 7.75
C ILE A 8 26.28 -36.77 7.64
N TYR A 9 25.61 -37.56 6.80
CA TYR A 9 24.16 -37.55 6.62
C TYR A 9 23.40 -38.66 7.36
N ARG A 10 23.97 -39.31 8.35
CA ARG A 10 23.19 -40.06 9.32
C ARG A 10 22.29 -39.07 10.02
N LEU A 11 21.03 -38.99 9.56
CA LEU A 11 19.93 -38.27 10.20
C LEU A 11 20.03 -38.58 11.70
N ARG A 12 20.46 -37.62 12.50
CA ARG A 12 20.39 -37.69 13.95
C ARG A 12 18.96 -38.08 14.28
N HIS A 13 18.73 -39.28 14.79
CA HIS A 13 17.41 -39.65 15.29
C HIS A 13 17.04 -38.64 16.35
N ARG A 14 16.20 -37.68 15.98
CA ARG A 14 15.70 -36.66 16.89
C ARG A 14 15.00 -37.38 18.04
N PRO A 15 15.32 -37.07 19.29
CA PRO A 15 14.66 -37.67 20.43
C PRO A 15 13.15 -37.44 20.37
N PRO A 16 12.34 -38.38 20.91
CA PRO A 16 10.88 -38.26 20.86
C PRO A 16 10.35 -36.94 21.44
N SER A 17 11.02 -36.36 22.42
CA SER A 17 10.71 -35.05 23.02
C SER A 17 10.85 -33.90 22.02
N GLU A 18 11.88 -33.88 21.18
CA GLU A 18 12.01 -32.83 20.14
C GLU A 18 10.93 -32.94 19.08
N LYS A 19 10.53 -34.16 18.68
CA LYS A 19 9.42 -34.38 17.77
C LYS A 19 8.08 -33.90 18.36
N LEU A 20 7.90 -34.09 19.65
CA LEU A 20 6.68 -33.65 20.34
C LEU A 20 6.61 -32.13 20.40
N VAL A 21 7.70 -31.44 20.70
CA VAL A 21 7.82 -29.98 20.69
C VAL A 21 7.56 -29.43 19.28
N ASP A 22 8.22 -30.00 18.25
CA ASP A 22 8.02 -29.58 16.86
C ASP A 22 6.54 -29.74 16.42
N THR A 23 5.92 -30.85 16.81
CA THR A 23 4.51 -31.13 16.48
C THR A 23 3.58 -30.17 17.20
N SER A 24 3.79 -29.95 18.51
CA SER A 24 2.99 -29.01 19.30
C SER A 24 3.14 -27.58 18.79
N PHE A 25 4.35 -27.15 18.44
CA PHE A 25 4.59 -25.84 17.82
C PHE A 25 3.87 -25.69 16.47
N LYS A 26 3.98 -26.71 15.61
CA LYS A 26 3.28 -26.73 14.32
C LYS A 26 1.75 -26.66 14.50
N GLN A 27 1.20 -27.45 15.43
CA GLN A 27 -0.24 -27.43 15.73
C GLN A 27 -0.68 -26.08 16.30
N GLY A 28 0.11 -25.48 17.21
CA GLY A 28 -0.13 -24.14 17.73
C GLY A 28 -0.10 -23.08 16.64
N ALA A 29 0.87 -23.12 15.72
CA ALA A 29 0.94 -22.20 14.60
C ALA A 29 -0.26 -22.34 13.63
N VAL A 30 -0.65 -23.58 13.32
CA VAL A 30 -1.85 -23.85 12.48
C VAL A 30 -3.13 -23.37 13.19
N LEU A 31 -3.26 -23.59 14.50
CA LEU A 31 -4.40 -23.11 15.28
C LEU A 31 -4.49 -21.58 15.21
N MET A 32 -3.39 -20.87 15.48
CA MET A 32 -3.35 -19.41 15.43
C MET A 32 -3.67 -18.87 14.02
N ALA A 33 -3.11 -19.48 12.99
CA ALA A 33 -3.43 -19.12 11.60
C ALA A 33 -4.93 -19.33 11.28
N SER A 34 -5.51 -20.43 11.77
CA SER A 34 -6.94 -20.73 11.60
C SER A 34 -7.83 -19.73 12.35
N VAL A 35 -7.44 -19.30 13.55
CA VAL A 35 -8.17 -18.26 14.30
C VAL A 35 -8.15 -16.94 13.54
N VAL A 36 -7.00 -16.51 13.03
CA VAL A 36 -6.88 -15.29 12.21
C VAL A 36 -7.76 -15.37 10.96
N ALA A 37 -7.72 -16.50 10.24
CA ALA A 37 -8.55 -16.71 9.06
C ALA A 37 -10.05 -16.67 9.39
N LEU A 38 -10.46 -17.26 10.52
CA LEU A 38 -11.85 -17.25 10.98
C LEU A 38 -12.32 -15.84 11.36
N VAL A 39 -11.48 -15.06 12.03
CA VAL A 39 -11.78 -13.66 12.37
C VAL A 39 -11.96 -12.82 11.12
N LEU A 40 -11.05 -12.94 10.14
CA LEU A 40 -11.16 -12.23 8.86
C LEU A 40 -12.43 -12.62 8.10
N PHE A 41 -12.76 -13.92 8.09
CA PHE A 41 -14.01 -14.40 7.47
C PHE A 41 -15.25 -13.85 8.20
N ALA A 42 -15.23 -13.81 9.53
CA ALA A 42 -16.33 -13.25 10.31
C ALA A 42 -16.52 -11.75 10.02
N ILE A 43 -15.44 -10.97 9.93
CA ILE A 43 -15.50 -9.56 9.54
C ILE A 43 -16.12 -9.40 8.16
N LEU A 44 -15.66 -10.18 7.17
CA LEU A 44 -16.23 -10.16 5.82
C LEU A 44 -17.72 -10.49 5.83
N LEU A 45 -18.13 -11.49 6.62
CA LEU A 45 -19.52 -11.89 6.75
C LEU A 45 -20.38 -10.78 7.36
N ILE A 46 -19.91 -10.15 8.44
CA ILE A 46 -20.60 -9.03 9.09
C ILE A 46 -20.76 -7.85 8.13
N VAL A 47 -19.70 -7.48 7.44
CA VAL A 47 -19.73 -6.39 6.45
C VAL A 47 -20.69 -6.73 5.31
N PHE A 48 -20.64 -7.96 4.81
CA PHE A 48 -21.53 -8.42 3.74
C PHE A 48 -23.00 -8.41 4.19
N THR A 49 -23.33 -9.02 5.34
CA THR A 49 -24.71 -9.06 5.83
C THR A 49 -25.25 -7.68 6.18
N GLY A 50 -24.41 -6.80 6.75
CA GLY A 50 -24.78 -5.41 7.03
C GLY A 50 -24.97 -4.56 5.79
N SER A 51 -24.45 -4.97 4.63
CA SER A 51 -24.59 -4.25 3.36
C SER A 51 -25.85 -4.62 2.55
N LEU A 52 -26.55 -5.71 2.92
CA LEU A 52 -27.63 -6.28 2.09
C LEU A 52 -28.76 -5.28 1.79
N ASP A 53 -29.23 -4.54 2.79
CA ASP A 53 -30.31 -3.57 2.60
C ASP A 53 -29.94 -2.48 1.57
N SER A 54 -28.72 -1.97 1.62
CA SER A 54 -28.23 -1.00 0.67
C SER A 54 -27.94 -1.61 -0.70
N MET A 55 -27.52 -2.88 -0.75
CA MET A 55 -27.34 -3.60 -2.02
C MET A 55 -28.69 -3.80 -2.74
N GLU A 56 -29.77 -4.13 -2.02
CA GLU A 56 -31.11 -4.27 -2.59
C GLU A 56 -31.66 -2.91 -3.04
N ARG A 57 -31.49 -1.87 -2.22
CA ARG A 57 -32.05 -0.52 -2.47
C ARG A 57 -31.36 0.21 -3.60
N TYR A 58 -30.03 0.20 -3.66
CA TYR A 58 -29.24 1.00 -4.61
C TYR A 58 -28.61 0.16 -5.73
N GLY A 59 -28.33 -1.12 -5.48
CA GLY A 59 -27.68 -2.01 -6.42
C GLY A 59 -26.39 -1.43 -7.01
N TRP A 60 -26.14 -1.67 -8.30
CA TRP A 60 -24.96 -1.18 -9.00
C TRP A 60 -24.89 0.35 -9.15
N ARG A 61 -26.04 1.04 -9.05
CA ARG A 61 -26.10 2.51 -9.11
C ARG A 61 -25.30 3.16 -8.00
N PHE A 62 -25.15 2.50 -6.85
CA PHE A 62 -24.33 2.97 -5.75
C PHE A 62 -22.87 3.24 -6.16
N LEU A 63 -22.35 2.48 -7.12
CA LEU A 63 -20.95 2.60 -7.59
C LEU A 63 -20.75 3.84 -8.48
N VAL A 64 -21.79 4.32 -9.15
CA VAL A 64 -21.70 5.42 -10.13
C VAL A 64 -22.37 6.70 -9.67
N THR A 65 -23.09 6.67 -8.54
CA THR A 65 -23.75 7.84 -7.97
C THR A 65 -22.78 8.57 -7.06
N SER A 66 -22.64 9.89 -7.24
CA SER A 66 -21.78 10.75 -6.42
C SER A 66 -22.51 11.42 -5.24
N SER A 67 -23.84 11.27 -5.15
CA SER A 67 -24.63 11.88 -4.09
C SER A 67 -24.47 11.11 -2.79
N TRP A 68 -24.13 11.79 -1.71
CA TRP A 68 -24.12 11.26 -0.35
C TRP A 68 -24.82 12.25 0.57
N ASN A 69 -26.10 11.99 0.87
CA ASN A 69 -26.93 12.85 1.69
C ASN A 69 -27.78 12.00 2.68
N PRO A 70 -27.38 11.97 3.97
CA PRO A 70 -28.11 11.24 5.00
C PRO A 70 -29.53 11.77 5.26
N VAL A 71 -29.77 13.07 5.03
CA VAL A 71 -31.08 13.70 5.28
C VAL A 71 -32.14 13.21 4.29
N ASP A 72 -31.75 13.04 3.03
CA ASP A 72 -32.64 12.59 1.95
C ASP A 72 -32.56 11.08 1.68
N ASP A 73 -31.85 10.32 2.53
CA ASP A 73 -31.59 8.89 2.33
C ASP A 73 -31.03 8.56 0.93
N ARG A 74 -30.12 9.39 0.42
CA ARG A 74 -29.49 9.19 -0.89
C ARG A 74 -28.02 8.89 -0.73
N TYR A 75 -27.62 7.67 -1.09
CA TYR A 75 -26.25 7.22 -0.92
C TYR A 75 -25.67 6.70 -2.22
N GLY A 76 -24.40 7.09 -2.47
CA GLY A 76 -23.59 6.62 -3.58
C GLY A 76 -22.11 6.78 -3.25
N ALA A 77 -21.30 5.82 -3.64
CA ALA A 77 -19.88 5.75 -3.24
C ALA A 77 -18.91 6.23 -4.33
N PHE A 78 -19.40 6.73 -5.49
CA PHE A 78 -18.53 7.06 -6.63
C PHE A 78 -17.38 8.00 -6.25
N THR A 79 -17.67 9.11 -5.53
CA THR A 79 -16.65 10.08 -5.10
C THR A 79 -15.58 9.42 -4.21
N ALA A 80 -16.01 8.58 -3.26
CA ALA A 80 -15.09 7.90 -2.36
C ALA A 80 -14.28 6.78 -3.05
N ILE A 81 -14.88 6.06 -4.00
CA ILE A 81 -14.21 5.08 -4.85
C ILE A 81 -13.14 5.76 -5.72
N TYR A 82 -13.51 6.85 -6.40
CA TYR A 82 -12.60 7.65 -7.20
C TYR A 82 -11.43 8.17 -6.36
N GLY A 83 -11.71 8.79 -5.21
CA GLY A 83 -10.67 9.29 -4.33
C GLY A 83 -9.75 8.17 -3.82
N THR A 84 -10.27 7.01 -3.42
CA THR A 84 -9.46 5.86 -3.01
C THR A 84 -8.52 5.39 -4.11
N LEU A 85 -9.04 5.22 -5.34
CA LEU A 85 -8.24 4.78 -6.48
C LEU A 85 -7.19 5.81 -6.88
N VAL A 86 -7.59 7.06 -7.04
CA VAL A 86 -6.69 8.12 -7.50
C VAL A 86 -5.59 8.39 -6.47
N THR A 87 -5.93 8.53 -5.20
CA THR A 87 -4.91 8.81 -4.17
C THR A 87 -3.94 7.65 -4.01
N SER A 88 -4.42 6.40 -4.00
CA SER A 88 -3.55 5.22 -3.85
C SER A 88 -2.67 4.97 -5.07
N LEU A 89 -3.22 5.08 -6.28
CA LEU A 89 -2.45 4.84 -7.50
C LEU A 89 -1.42 5.94 -7.77
N LEU A 90 -1.77 7.22 -7.57
CA LEU A 90 -0.83 8.33 -7.75
C LEU A 90 0.26 8.32 -6.66
N SER A 91 -0.07 7.97 -5.43
CA SER A 91 0.94 7.80 -4.39
C SER A 91 1.91 6.67 -4.71
N LEU A 92 1.44 5.54 -5.25
CA LEU A 92 2.31 4.46 -5.72
C LEU A 92 3.17 4.87 -6.90
N LEU A 93 2.60 5.59 -7.87
CA LEU A 93 3.35 6.07 -9.04
C LEU A 93 4.58 6.90 -8.64
N ILE A 94 4.47 7.65 -7.55
CA ILE A 94 5.57 8.45 -7.00
C ILE A 94 6.45 7.61 -6.06
N ALA A 95 5.84 6.84 -5.15
CA ALA A 95 6.58 6.13 -4.11
C ALA A 95 7.38 4.92 -4.63
N VAL A 96 6.92 4.24 -5.69
CA VAL A 96 7.62 3.06 -6.23
C VAL A 96 8.99 3.42 -6.79
N PRO A 97 9.14 4.38 -7.72
CA PRO A 97 10.46 4.74 -8.23
C PRO A 97 11.37 5.30 -7.13
N LEU A 98 10.83 6.09 -6.19
CA LEU A 98 11.61 6.62 -5.07
C LEU A 98 12.05 5.52 -4.10
N GLY A 99 11.15 4.62 -3.73
CA GLY A 99 11.42 3.54 -2.79
C GLY A 99 12.37 2.49 -3.35
N VAL A 100 12.14 2.05 -4.59
CA VAL A 100 13.05 1.11 -5.29
C VAL A 100 14.40 1.76 -5.54
N GLY A 101 14.43 3.02 -5.97
CA GLY A 101 15.67 3.77 -6.15
C GLY A 101 16.47 3.89 -4.85
N THR A 102 15.81 4.21 -3.74
CA THR A 102 16.42 4.25 -2.40
C THR A 102 16.93 2.87 -1.99
N ALA A 103 16.17 1.80 -2.24
CA ALA A 103 16.59 0.43 -1.96
C ALA A 103 17.86 0.04 -2.73
N ILE A 104 17.92 0.34 -4.03
CA ILE A 104 19.11 0.11 -4.86
C ILE A 104 20.30 0.91 -4.28
N PHE A 105 20.08 2.16 -3.93
CA PHE A 105 21.12 3.04 -3.41
C PHE A 105 21.70 2.57 -2.06
N ILE A 106 20.85 2.01 -1.19
CA ILE A 106 21.27 1.43 0.10
C ILE A 106 21.92 0.06 -0.07
N THR A 107 21.47 -0.75 -1.06
CA THR A 107 21.98 -2.12 -1.25
C THR A 107 23.31 -2.13 -1.98
N GLU A 108 23.42 -1.36 -3.05
CA GLU A 108 24.62 -1.31 -3.87
C GLU A 108 25.70 -0.37 -3.29
N SER A 109 26.97 -0.64 -3.60
CA SER A 109 28.12 0.08 -3.04
C SER A 109 28.39 1.44 -3.70
N PHE A 110 27.34 2.26 -3.91
CA PHE A 110 27.49 3.62 -4.45
C PHE A 110 28.02 4.61 -3.40
N ILE A 111 27.69 4.38 -2.14
CA ILE A 111 28.00 5.27 -1.02
C ILE A 111 28.72 4.51 0.09
N PRO A 112 29.47 5.21 0.97
CA PRO A 112 30.12 4.61 2.13
C PRO A 112 29.12 3.86 3.02
N LYS A 113 29.60 2.74 3.63
CA LYS A 113 28.78 1.87 4.47
C LYS A 113 28.03 2.64 5.57
N ARG A 114 28.71 3.58 6.25
CA ARG A 114 28.10 4.40 7.32
C ARG A 114 26.89 5.19 6.83
N LEU A 115 26.96 5.79 5.64
CA LEU A 115 25.86 6.56 5.08
C LEU A 115 24.68 5.67 4.68
N ARG A 116 24.94 4.46 4.15
CA ARG A 116 23.90 3.46 3.87
C ARG A 116 23.15 3.05 5.12
N GLU A 117 23.87 2.81 6.21
CA GLU A 117 23.27 2.46 7.51
C GLU A 117 22.42 3.59 8.06
N ILE A 118 22.89 4.83 7.99
CA ILE A 118 22.10 6.01 8.42
C ILE A 118 20.81 6.13 7.62
N ILE A 119 20.87 6.08 6.29
CA ILE A 119 19.68 6.20 5.42
C ILE A 119 18.72 5.04 5.71
N GLY A 120 19.22 3.81 5.88
CA GLY A 120 18.41 2.65 6.25
C GLY A 120 17.65 2.87 7.56
N VAL A 121 18.34 3.32 8.60
CA VAL A 121 17.71 3.64 9.89
C VAL A 121 16.70 4.78 9.77
N MET A 122 16.98 5.82 8.99
CA MET A 122 16.02 6.93 8.76
C MET A 122 14.74 6.44 8.09
N VAL A 123 14.85 5.54 7.10
CA VAL A 123 13.68 4.94 6.44
C VAL A 123 12.89 4.07 7.42
N GLU A 124 13.57 3.28 8.27
CA GLU A 124 12.92 2.46 9.30
C GLU A 124 12.21 3.32 10.36
N LEU A 125 12.83 4.42 10.80
CA LEU A 125 12.22 5.38 11.72
C LEU A 125 10.98 6.05 11.13
N LEU A 126 10.99 6.36 9.84
CA LEU A 126 9.82 6.93 9.16
C LEU A 126 8.63 5.96 9.18
N ALA A 127 8.87 4.64 9.07
CA ALA A 127 7.83 3.62 9.17
C ALA A 127 7.20 3.54 10.58
N ALA A 128 7.92 3.93 11.62
CA ALA A 128 7.47 3.88 13.00
C ALA A 128 6.57 5.06 13.40
N ILE A 129 6.48 6.10 12.58
CA ILE A 129 5.67 7.29 12.88
C ILE A 129 4.17 6.91 12.81
N PRO A 130 3.37 7.17 13.87
CA PRO A 130 1.93 6.97 13.83
C PRO A 130 1.25 7.79 12.73
N SER A 131 0.28 7.20 12.02
CA SER A 131 -0.42 7.86 10.90
C SER A 131 -1.10 9.18 11.31
N VAL A 132 -1.64 9.26 12.52
CA VAL A 132 -2.23 10.50 13.06
C VAL A 132 -1.21 11.62 13.13
N VAL A 133 0.02 11.33 13.54
CA VAL A 133 1.11 12.34 13.62
C VAL A 133 1.46 12.83 12.22
N LEU A 134 1.52 11.93 11.23
CA LEU A 134 1.73 12.30 9.83
C LEU A 134 0.58 13.13 9.27
N GLY A 135 -0.66 12.83 9.66
CA GLY A 135 -1.84 13.62 9.30
C GLY A 135 -1.77 15.04 9.85
N LEU A 136 -1.42 15.20 11.14
CA LEU A 136 -1.20 16.52 11.76
C LEU A 136 -0.04 17.29 11.11
N TRP A 137 1.08 16.61 10.89
CA TRP A 137 2.21 17.19 10.18
C TRP A 137 1.81 17.67 8.78
N ALA A 138 0.94 16.91 8.11
CA ALA A 138 0.47 17.27 6.77
C ALA A 138 -0.36 18.56 6.78
N ILE A 139 -1.24 18.75 7.76
CA ILE A 139 -2.06 19.95 7.86
C ILE A 139 -1.21 21.17 8.19
N PHE A 140 -0.31 21.05 9.17
CA PHE A 140 0.39 22.22 9.72
C PHE A 140 1.71 22.54 9.01
N VAL A 141 2.31 21.58 8.32
CA VAL A 141 3.63 21.74 7.69
C VAL A 141 3.58 21.47 6.18
N LEU A 142 3.11 20.30 5.77
CA LEU A 142 3.15 19.91 4.36
C LEU A 142 2.24 20.79 3.50
N GLU A 143 0.97 20.92 3.87
CA GLU A 143 -0.02 21.68 3.09
C GLU A 143 0.41 23.16 2.93
N PRO A 144 0.76 23.90 3.99
CA PRO A 144 1.26 25.26 3.83
C PRO A 144 2.53 25.36 2.99
N ALA A 145 3.43 24.38 3.08
CA ALA A 145 4.67 24.37 2.32
C ALA A 145 4.45 24.15 0.82
N ILE A 146 3.48 23.29 0.44
CA ILE A 146 3.21 23.02 -0.97
C ILE A 146 2.17 23.96 -1.58
N ARG A 147 1.40 24.67 -0.79
CA ARG A 147 0.33 25.59 -1.25
C ARG A 147 0.78 26.56 -2.33
N PRO A 148 1.95 27.25 -2.25
CA PRO A 148 2.40 28.12 -3.33
C PRO A 148 2.57 27.41 -4.67
N LEU A 149 3.07 26.16 -4.63
CA LEU A 149 3.19 25.31 -5.82
C LEU A 149 1.81 24.93 -6.39
N LEU A 150 0.85 24.60 -5.51
CA LEU A 150 -0.51 24.24 -5.94
C LEU A 150 -1.24 25.44 -6.55
N ILE A 151 -1.07 26.65 -5.99
CA ILE A 151 -1.59 27.89 -6.55
C ILE A 151 -0.97 28.17 -7.94
N TRP A 152 0.34 28.01 -8.04
CA TRP A 152 1.03 28.15 -9.33
C TRP A 152 0.52 27.16 -10.38
N LEU A 153 0.30 25.88 -10.02
CA LEU A 153 -0.29 24.88 -10.90
C LEU A 153 -1.69 25.28 -11.34
N HIS A 154 -2.52 25.76 -10.41
CA HIS A 154 -3.87 26.24 -10.73
C HIS A 154 -3.83 27.43 -11.69
N THR A 155 -3.06 28.48 -11.39
CA THR A 155 -3.00 29.71 -12.20
C THR A 155 -2.44 29.46 -13.60
N THR A 156 -1.46 28.55 -13.73
CA THR A 156 -0.79 28.25 -15.01
C THR A 156 -1.59 27.26 -15.86
N PHE A 157 -2.24 26.26 -15.22
CA PHE A 157 -2.86 25.14 -15.91
C PHE A 157 -4.36 25.01 -15.60
N SER A 158 -5.06 26.09 -15.28
CA SER A 158 -6.49 26.08 -14.94
C SER A 158 -7.41 25.48 -16.02
N ALA A 159 -6.98 25.53 -17.29
CA ALA A 159 -7.69 24.90 -18.41
C ALA A 159 -7.64 23.35 -18.37
N VAL A 160 -6.70 22.76 -17.62
CA VAL A 160 -6.59 21.31 -17.46
C VAL A 160 -7.52 20.88 -16.32
N PRO A 161 -8.47 19.92 -16.53
CA PRO A 161 -9.43 19.51 -15.52
C PRO A 161 -8.81 19.11 -14.18
N PHE A 162 -7.60 18.57 -14.19
CA PHE A 162 -6.90 18.14 -12.96
C PHE A 162 -6.42 19.30 -12.08
N PHE A 163 -6.34 20.53 -12.61
CA PHE A 163 -5.87 21.73 -11.89
C PHE A 163 -6.90 22.86 -11.91
N SER A 164 -8.15 22.56 -12.26
CA SER A 164 -9.21 23.56 -12.45
C SER A 164 -9.71 24.22 -11.17
N THR A 165 -9.50 23.59 -10.00
CA THR A 165 -9.99 24.09 -8.71
C THR A 165 -8.91 24.86 -7.97
N GLU A 166 -9.24 26.00 -7.38
CA GLU A 166 -8.35 26.77 -6.52
C GLU A 166 -8.06 25.99 -5.23
N PRO A 167 -6.77 25.80 -4.85
CA PRO A 167 -6.39 25.05 -3.66
C PRO A 167 -6.59 25.92 -2.41
N LEU A 168 -7.66 25.66 -1.67
CA LEU A 168 -8.04 26.41 -0.47
C LEU A 168 -7.51 25.78 0.83
N GLY A 169 -6.78 24.66 0.76
CA GLY A 169 -6.24 23.96 1.93
C GLY A 169 -6.23 22.45 1.75
N PRO A 170 -6.84 21.66 2.66
CA PRO A 170 -6.93 20.21 2.55
C PRO A 170 -7.51 19.76 1.21
N GLY A 171 -6.93 18.72 0.61
CA GLY A 171 -7.33 18.23 -0.71
C GLY A 171 -6.65 16.94 -1.11
N MET A 172 -6.93 16.47 -2.33
CA MET A 172 -6.40 15.19 -2.81
C MET A 172 -4.87 15.21 -2.96
N THR A 173 -4.27 16.30 -3.46
CA THR A 173 -2.81 16.37 -3.66
C THR A 173 -2.02 16.27 -2.34
N PRO A 174 -2.32 17.04 -1.29
CA PRO A 174 -1.68 16.83 0.02
C PRO A 174 -1.87 15.41 0.55
N ALA A 175 -3.05 14.81 0.38
CA ALA A 175 -3.32 13.43 0.79
C ALA A 175 -2.44 12.42 0.02
N ILE A 176 -2.28 12.60 -1.29
CA ILE A 176 -1.37 11.77 -2.11
C ILE A 176 0.06 11.84 -1.57
N LEU A 177 0.56 13.04 -1.27
CA LEU A 177 1.94 13.22 -0.78
C LEU A 177 2.16 12.60 0.60
N VAL A 178 1.19 12.69 1.50
CA VAL A 178 1.24 11.99 2.80
C VAL A 178 1.29 10.48 2.61
N LEU A 179 0.45 9.94 1.73
CA LEU A 179 0.49 8.53 1.40
C LEU A 179 1.84 8.11 0.82
N VAL A 180 2.47 8.92 -0.05
CA VAL A 180 3.84 8.67 -0.54
C VAL A 180 4.80 8.49 0.61
N VAL A 181 4.82 9.43 1.57
CA VAL A 181 5.70 9.38 2.74
C VAL A 181 5.46 8.11 3.56
N MET A 182 4.21 7.69 3.71
CA MET A 182 3.83 6.54 4.52
C MET A 182 4.17 5.18 3.87
N ILE A 183 4.03 5.06 2.56
CA ILE A 183 4.26 3.79 1.86
C ILE A 183 5.71 3.61 1.39
N LEU A 184 6.46 4.71 1.26
CA LEU A 184 7.86 4.70 0.84
C LEU A 184 8.75 3.76 1.69
N PRO A 185 8.68 3.75 3.03
CA PRO A 185 9.47 2.84 3.86
C PRO A 185 9.19 1.36 3.56
N ILE A 186 7.92 1.00 3.35
CA ILE A 186 7.51 -0.38 3.06
C ILE A 186 8.12 -0.84 1.75
N ILE A 187 7.98 -0.03 0.70
CA ILE A 187 8.55 -0.32 -0.61
C ILE A 187 10.07 -0.44 -0.51
N THR A 188 10.72 0.50 0.18
CA THR A 188 12.17 0.51 0.32
C THR A 188 12.69 -0.70 1.08
N ALA A 189 12.08 -1.06 2.22
CA ALA A 189 12.52 -2.18 3.04
C ALA A 189 12.39 -3.52 2.29
N ILE A 190 11.23 -3.80 1.70
CA ILE A 190 11.00 -5.05 0.99
C ILE A 190 11.83 -5.13 -0.30
N SER A 191 11.99 -4.02 -1.01
CA SER A 191 12.86 -3.97 -2.18
C SER A 191 14.32 -4.21 -1.82
N ARG A 192 14.82 -3.61 -0.72
CA ARG A 192 16.18 -3.83 -0.18
C ARG A 192 16.40 -5.31 0.13
N ASP A 193 15.45 -5.92 0.82
CA ASP A 193 15.57 -7.33 1.20
C ASP A 193 15.53 -8.24 -0.03
N SER A 194 14.71 -7.93 -1.02
CA SER A 194 14.64 -8.65 -2.29
C SER A 194 15.93 -8.53 -3.11
N LEU A 195 16.52 -7.34 -3.17
CA LEU A 195 17.80 -7.09 -3.83
C LEU A 195 18.95 -7.84 -3.12
N ASN A 196 18.93 -7.89 -1.78
CA ASN A 196 19.94 -8.61 -0.99
C ASN A 196 19.86 -10.14 -1.17
N GLN A 197 18.68 -10.69 -1.48
CA GLN A 197 18.50 -12.12 -1.73
C GLN A 197 19.03 -12.58 -3.09
N VAL A 198 19.39 -11.67 -3.99
CA VAL A 198 19.99 -12.03 -5.29
C VAL A 198 21.36 -12.71 -5.04
N PRO A 199 21.55 -13.97 -5.49
CA PRO A 199 22.77 -14.72 -5.23
C PRO A 199 24.03 -14.00 -5.70
N MET A 200 25.08 -14.01 -4.87
CA MET A 200 26.36 -13.37 -5.21
C MET A 200 26.96 -13.93 -6.50
N ARG A 201 26.72 -15.21 -6.82
CA ARG A 201 27.17 -15.83 -8.08
C ARG A 201 26.63 -15.12 -9.32
N LEU A 202 25.36 -14.67 -9.30
CA LEU A 202 24.77 -13.92 -10.41
C LEU A 202 25.43 -12.54 -10.56
N ARG A 203 25.74 -11.88 -9.45
CA ARG A 203 26.43 -10.59 -9.44
C ARG A 203 27.86 -10.74 -10.00
N GLN A 204 28.60 -11.75 -9.55
CA GLN A 204 29.96 -12.05 -10.01
C GLN A 204 29.98 -12.46 -11.49
N ALA A 205 29.00 -13.24 -11.96
CA ALA A 205 28.90 -13.61 -13.37
C ALA A 205 28.69 -12.38 -14.25
N ALA A 206 27.81 -11.45 -13.86
CA ALA A 206 27.57 -10.20 -14.58
C ALA A 206 28.88 -9.37 -14.69
N TYR A 207 29.62 -9.22 -13.61
CA TYR A 207 30.89 -8.49 -13.63
C TYR A 207 31.99 -9.24 -14.40
N GLY A 208 31.99 -10.59 -14.33
CA GLY A 208 32.98 -11.44 -15.04
C GLY A 208 32.90 -11.35 -16.55
N ILE A 209 31.72 -11.05 -17.12
CA ILE A 209 31.53 -10.79 -18.55
C ILE A 209 31.74 -9.30 -18.94
N GLY A 210 32.26 -8.49 -17.99
CA GLY A 210 32.60 -7.08 -18.25
C GLY A 210 31.45 -6.09 -18.10
N SER A 211 30.32 -6.47 -17.47
CA SER A 211 29.20 -5.55 -17.24
C SER A 211 29.59 -4.41 -16.30
N THR A 212 29.14 -3.19 -16.63
CA THR A 212 29.22 -2.06 -15.70
C THR A 212 28.26 -2.27 -14.52
N ARG A 213 28.43 -1.52 -13.43
CA ARG A 213 27.53 -1.60 -12.25
C ARG A 213 26.06 -1.36 -12.63
N TRP A 214 25.78 -0.32 -13.42
CA TRP A 214 24.43 0.00 -13.88
C TRP A 214 23.85 -1.11 -14.77
N SER A 215 24.65 -1.64 -15.69
CA SER A 215 24.23 -2.75 -16.54
C SER A 215 23.89 -3.98 -15.73
N ALA A 216 24.70 -4.33 -14.73
CA ALA A 216 24.44 -5.46 -13.84
C ALA A 216 23.16 -5.24 -13.01
N ILE A 217 22.92 -4.02 -12.49
CA ILE A 217 21.71 -3.70 -11.74
C ILE A 217 20.47 -3.84 -12.62
N ILE A 218 20.44 -3.20 -13.78
CA ILE A 218 19.24 -3.10 -14.62
C ILE A 218 18.93 -4.45 -15.29
N HIS A 219 19.93 -5.18 -15.76
CA HIS A 219 19.72 -6.38 -16.59
C HIS A 219 19.79 -7.71 -15.81
N VAL A 220 20.36 -7.70 -14.61
CA VAL A 220 20.54 -8.95 -13.82
C VAL A 220 19.87 -8.86 -12.44
N ILE A 221 20.26 -7.85 -11.64
CA ILE A 221 19.86 -7.79 -10.23
C ILE A 221 18.38 -7.41 -10.10
N LEU A 222 17.95 -6.35 -10.78
CA LEU A 222 16.57 -5.87 -10.72
C LEU A 222 15.58 -6.90 -11.29
N PRO A 223 15.79 -7.52 -12.46
CA PRO A 223 14.93 -8.60 -12.94
C PRO A 223 14.88 -9.82 -12.02
N ALA A 224 16.02 -10.19 -11.40
CA ALA A 224 16.07 -11.31 -10.46
C ALA A 224 15.32 -11.04 -9.16
N SER A 225 15.19 -9.77 -8.74
CA SER A 225 14.49 -9.35 -7.51
C SER A 225 13.05 -8.88 -7.75
N ILE A 226 12.58 -8.82 -8.99
CA ILE A 226 11.31 -8.18 -9.37
C ILE A 226 10.10 -8.75 -8.62
N SER A 227 10.06 -10.07 -8.40
CA SER A 227 8.95 -10.72 -7.70
C SER A 227 8.80 -10.23 -6.26
N GLY A 228 9.91 -10.03 -5.54
CA GLY A 228 9.89 -9.50 -4.19
C GLY A 228 9.58 -8.00 -4.15
N ILE A 229 10.14 -7.21 -5.08
CA ILE A 229 9.84 -5.78 -5.22
C ILE A 229 8.34 -5.57 -5.42
N VAL A 230 7.75 -6.36 -6.31
CA VAL A 230 6.31 -6.26 -6.56
C VAL A 230 5.49 -6.71 -5.35
N GLY A 231 5.94 -7.74 -4.62
CA GLY A 231 5.32 -8.09 -3.33
C GLY A 231 5.28 -6.89 -2.37
N GLY A 232 6.37 -6.12 -2.30
CA GLY A 232 6.44 -4.87 -1.53
C GLY A 232 5.48 -3.78 -2.03
N VAL A 233 5.38 -3.61 -3.34
CA VAL A 233 4.43 -2.67 -3.95
C VAL A 233 2.97 -3.06 -3.66
N MET A 234 2.64 -4.36 -3.71
CA MET A 234 1.30 -4.86 -3.36
C MET A 234 0.95 -4.56 -1.90
N LEU A 235 1.88 -4.81 -0.99
CA LEU A 235 1.68 -4.51 0.43
C LEU A 235 1.48 -3.01 0.65
N ALA A 236 2.28 -2.18 -0.02
CA ALA A 236 2.15 -0.73 0.01
C ALA A 236 0.81 -0.24 -0.56
N LEU A 237 0.33 -0.85 -1.65
CA LEU A 237 -0.98 -0.55 -2.24
C LEU A 237 -2.12 -0.86 -1.26
N GLY A 238 -2.12 -2.05 -0.66
CA GLY A 238 -3.13 -2.41 0.33
C GLY A 238 -3.16 -1.41 1.50
N ARG A 239 -1.98 -0.98 1.97
CA ARG A 239 -1.87 0.07 2.99
C ARG A 239 -2.42 1.42 2.51
N ALA A 240 -2.05 1.85 1.29
CA ALA A 240 -2.51 3.14 0.75
C ALA A 240 -4.03 3.20 0.57
N MET A 241 -4.66 2.12 0.10
CA MET A 241 -6.11 2.04 -0.09
C MET A 241 -6.88 1.99 1.24
N GLY A 242 -6.28 1.40 2.28
CA GLY A 242 -6.87 1.27 3.61
C GLY A 242 -6.46 2.38 4.59
N GLU A 243 -5.64 3.36 4.17
CA GLU A 243 -5.21 4.41 5.09
C GLU A 243 -6.38 5.31 5.45
N THR A 244 -6.62 5.39 6.74
CA THR A 244 -7.79 6.04 7.29
C THR A 244 -7.42 7.39 7.93
N MET A 245 -6.62 7.38 9.01
CA MET A 245 -6.43 8.53 9.88
C MET A 245 -5.68 9.68 9.21
N ALA A 246 -4.53 9.41 8.57
CA ALA A 246 -3.75 10.47 7.93
C ALA A 246 -4.50 11.10 6.78
N VAL A 247 -5.19 10.29 5.96
CA VAL A 247 -5.96 10.77 4.81
C VAL A 247 -7.19 11.56 5.27
N THR A 248 -7.95 11.07 6.24
CA THR A 248 -9.11 11.78 6.80
C THR A 248 -8.79 13.20 7.23
N MET A 249 -7.62 13.41 7.82
CA MET A 249 -7.21 14.73 8.31
C MET A 249 -6.90 15.73 7.21
N ILE A 250 -6.43 15.27 6.04
CA ILE A 250 -5.87 16.17 5.02
C ILE A 250 -6.63 16.18 3.69
N ILE A 251 -7.50 15.19 3.40
CA ILE A 251 -8.15 15.07 2.10
C ILE A 251 -9.30 16.06 1.89
N GLY A 252 -9.85 16.65 2.96
CA GLY A 252 -10.92 17.63 2.92
C GLY A 252 -12.33 17.05 3.07
N ASN A 253 -12.49 15.73 3.06
CA ASN A 253 -13.73 14.99 3.35
C ASN A 253 -14.97 15.47 2.59
N SER A 254 -14.79 15.90 1.34
CA SER A 254 -15.88 16.38 0.47
C SER A 254 -16.53 15.22 -0.29
N ASN A 255 -17.85 15.13 -0.24
CA ASN A 255 -18.61 14.16 -1.03
C ASN A 255 -18.98 14.69 -2.42
N THR A 256 -18.59 15.92 -2.77
CA THR A 256 -18.76 16.48 -4.12
C THR A 256 -17.69 15.94 -5.05
N PHE A 257 -18.11 15.39 -6.19
CA PHE A 257 -17.17 14.88 -7.18
C PHE A 257 -16.46 16.01 -7.94
N SER A 258 -15.15 15.92 -8.06
CA SER A 258 -14.34 16.77 -8.91
C SER A 258 -13.23 15.96 -9.58
N TRP A 259 -12.93 16.28 -10.84
CA TRP A 259 -11.75 15.74 -11.53
C TRP A 259 -10.44 16.37 -11.05
N SER A 260 -10.53 17.54 -10.41
CA SER A 260 -9.35 18.29 -9.98
C SER A 260 -8.67 17.63 -8.79
N LEU A 261 -7.38 17.37 -8.94
CA LEU A 261 -6.51 16.87 -7.86
C LEU A 261 -6.27 17.92 -6.78
N LEU A 262 -6.56 19.20 -7.06
CA LEU A 262 -6.44 20.29 -6.12
C LEU A 262 -7.70 20.45 -5.25
N ALA A 263 -8.81 19.84 -5.67
CA ALA A 263 -10.07 19.89 -4.93
C ALA A 263 -10.01 19.02 -3.67
N PRO A 264 -10.82 19.38 -2.65
CA PRO A 264 -11.10 18.45 -1.57
C PRO A 264 -11.84 17.23 -2.11
N GLY A 265 -11.51 16.06 -1.57
CA GLY A 265 -12.10 14.78 -1.96
C GLY A 265 -12.46 13.93 -0.75
N ASN A 266 -12.76 12.67 -1.00
CA ASN A 266 -13.01 11.69 0.05
C ASN A 266 -12.47 10.32 -0.38
N THR A 267 -12.13 9.46 0.59
CA THR A 267 -11.86 8.03 0.36
C THR A 267 -12.85 7.19 1.12
N ILE A 268 -13.03 5.94 0.72
CA ILE A 268 -13.94 5.03 1.43
C ILE A 268 -13.50 4.88 2.89
N ALA A 269 -12.21 4.69 3.15
CA ALA A 269 -11.69 4.55 4.50
C ALA A 269 -11.89 5.82 5.35
N ALA A 270 -11.67 7.01 4.78
CA ALA A 270 -11.90 8.30 5.44
C ALA A 270 -13.40 8.53 5.70
N MET A 271 -14.27 8.20 4.76
CA MET A 271 -15.72 8.31 4.91
C MET A 271 -16.24 7.42 6.05
N LEU A 272 -15.77 6.18 6.12
CA LEU A 272 -16.11 5.27 7.23
C LEU A 272 -15.66 5.83 8.57
N ALA A 273 -14.43 6.31 8.68
CA ALA A 273 -13.89 6.85 9.92
C ALA A 273 -14.67 8.07 10.44
N ASN A 274 -15.09 8.94 9.52
CA ASN A 274 -15.79 10.18 9.88
C ASN A 274 -17.27 9.96 10.22
N GLN A 275 -17.93 9.01 9.59
CA GLN A 275 -19.39 8.94 9.63
C GLN A 275 -19.94 7.73 10.39
N PHE A 276 -19.17 6.64 10.53
CA PHE A 276 -19.68 5.40 11.12
C PHE A 276 -20.11 5.55 12.57
N GLY A 277 -19.43 6.41 13.34
CA GLY A 277 -19.74 6.62 14.76
C GLY A 277 -21.05 7.37 15.04
N GLU A 278 -21.56 8.10 14.04
CA GLU A 278 -22.78 8.90 14.15
C GLU A 278 -23.91 8.36 13.24
N ALA A 279 -23.62 7.31 12.47
CA ALA A 279 -24.55 6.73 11.51
C ALA A 279 -25.60 5.87 12.19
N ASP A 280 -26.81 5.91 11.67
CA ASP A 280 -27.91 5.01 12.05
C ASP A 280 -28.66 4.49 10.81
N GLY A 281 -29.50 3.48 11.01
CA GLY A 281 -30.41 2.92 10.01
C GLY A 281 -29.78 2.65 8.64
N SER A 282 -30.32 3.29 7.60
CA SER A 282 -29.89 3.12 6.20
C SER A 282 -28.49 3.63 5.93
N GLN A 283 -28.00 4.62 6.70
CA GLN A 283 -26.63 5.11 6.58
C GLN A 283 -25.60 4.06 6.99
N VAL A 284 -25.84 3.31 8.08
CA VAL A 284 -24.97 2.21 8.52
C VAL A 284 -24.86 1.16 7.41
N SER A 285 -26.00 0.73 6.84
CA SER A 285 -25.99 -0.25 5.75
C SER A 285 -25.26 0.27 4.51
N SER A 286 -25.38 1.56 4.20
CA SER A 286 -24.68 2.19 3.07
C SER A 286 -23.16 2.29 3.31
N LEU A 287 -22.74 2.59 4.53
CA LEU A 287 -21.32 2.56 4.93
C LEU A 287 -20.75 1.13 4.90
N MET A 288 -21.52 0.14 5.36
CA MET A 288 -21.13 -1.27 5.24
C MET A 288 -21.00 -1.69 3.77
N TYR A 289 -21.90 -1.22 2.90
CA TYR A 289 -21.78 -1.49 1.46
C TYR A 289 -20.53 -0.83 0.86
N ALA A 290 -20.21 0.41 1.23
CA ALA A 290 -18.96 1.05 0.82
C ALA A 290 -17.73 0.27 1.33
N ALA A 291 -17.74 -0.22 2.58
CA ALA A 291 -16.68 -1.06 3.11
C ALA A 291 -16.52 -2.37 2.33
N PHE A 292 -17.63 -3.02 1.98
CA PHE A 292 -17.63 -4.23 1.14
C PHE A 292 -17.02 -3.96 -0.23
N ILE A 293 -17.37 -2.82 -0.86
CA ILE A 293 -16.78 -2.38 -2.13
C ILE A 293 -15.27 -2.15 -1.98
N LEU A 294 -14.79 -1.56 -0.87
CA LEU A 294 -13.37 -1.38 -0.63
C LEU A 294 -12.62 -2.71 -0.58
N ILE A 295 -13.18 -3.73 0.08
CA ILE A 295 -12.59 -5.07 0.13
C ILE A 295 -12.49 -5.67 -1.27
N ILE A 296 -13.56 -5.61 -2.06
CA ILE A 296 -13.57 -6.12 -3.44
C ILE A 296 -12.57 -5.33 -4.31
N LEU A 297 -12.57 -4.02 -4.22
CA LEU A 297 -11.70 -3.14 -4.99
C LEU A 297 -10.22 -3.45 -4.70
N THR A 298 -9.86 -3.57 -3.42
CA THR A 298 -8.51 -3.92 -3.00
C THR A 298 -8.10 -5.31 -3.52
N LEU A 299 -9.00 -6.29 -3.43
CA LEU A 299 -8.77 -7.62 -3.95
C LEU A 299 -8.56 -7.62 -5.47
N MET A 300 -9.42 -6.91 -6.21
CA MET A 300 -9.32 -6.80 -7.68
C MET A 300 -7.99 -6.16 -8.10
N VAL A 301 -7.63 -5.04 -7.49
CA VAL A 301 -6.38 -4.34 -7.83
C VAL A 301 -5.17 -5.22 -7.50
N ASN A 302 -5.16 -5.93 -6.37
CA ASN A 302 -4.10 -6.86 -6.01
C ASN A 302 -4.00 -8.04 -6.99
N ILE A 303 -5.13 -8.62 -7.41
CA ILE A 303 -5.14 -9.70 -8.41
C ILE A 303 -4.61 -9.22 -9.76
N LEU A 304 -5.06 -8.04 -10.22
CA LEU A 304 -4.60 -7.45 -11.48
C LEU A 304 -3.10 -7.20 -11.46
N ALA A 305 -2.61 -6.64 -10.38
CA ALA A 305 -1.19 -6.36 -10.22
C ALA A 305 -0.35 -7.65 -10.16
N GLN A 306 -0.77 -8.68 -9.43
CA GLN A 306 -0.11 -9.99 -9.44
C GLN A 306 -0.11 -10.65 -10.83
N TRP A 307 -1.22 -10.52 -11.57
CA TRP A 307 -1.31 -11.04 -12.92
C TRP A 307 -0.34 -10.33 -13.88
N MET A 308 -0.27 -9.00 -13.80
CA MET A 308 0.71 -8.21 -14.59
C MET A 308 2.13 -8.67 -14.31
N VAL A 309 2.49 -8.86 -13.04
CA VAL A 309 3.83 -9.30 -12.65
C VAL A 309 4.17 -10.69 -13.16
N LYS A 310 3.23 -11.64 -13.02
CA LYS A 310 3.46 -13.00 -13.56
C LYS A 310 3.71 -13.01 -15.07
N ARG A 311 3.19 -12.02 -15.80
CA ARG A 311 3.47 -11.87 -17.23
C ARG A 311 4.82 -11.20 -17.52
N LEU A 312 5.26 -10.30 -16.64
CA LEU A 312 6.51 -9.54 -16.81
C LEU A 312 7.72 -10.26 -16.19
N SER A 313 7.52 -11.12 -15.18
CA SER A 313 8.59 -11.91 -14.59
C SER A 313 9.08 -12.93 -15.60
N LEU A 314 10.32 -12.73 -16.07
CA LEU A 314 11.04 -13.74 -16.84
C LEU A 314 11.16 -15.00 -15.96
N LYS A 315 10.70 -16.13 -16.45
CA LYS A 315 10.99 -17.43 -15.85
C LYS A 315 12.49 -17.70 -16.07
N TYR A 316 13.28 -17.53 -15.02
CA TYR A 316 14.64 -18.07 -14.96
C TYR A 316 14.62 -19.50 -14.41
#